data_730d71799f126f410b8d3f4f4aa39aa1
#
_entry.id   730d71799f126f410b8d3f4f4aa39aa1
#
_cell.length_a   1.000
_cell.length_b   1.000
_cell.length_c   1.000
_cell.angle_alpha   90.00
_cell.angle_beta   90.00
_cell.angle_gamma   90.00
#
_symmetry.space_group_name_H-M   'P 1'
#
loop_
_entity.id
_entity.type
_entity.pdbx_description
1 polymer ?
#
loop_
_entity_poly.entity_id
_entity_poly.type
_entity_poly.pdbx_seq_one_letter_code
_entity_poly.pdbx_strand_id
1 'polypeptide(L)'
;MLVTTSVGIALAPGDGDTAATVLRHAGIALARAKGDGGQRMCFFEHGMDKALQRRRTVEHELRLALGREEFEVVYQPQYDLATERQCGSEALVRWQHPVHGKIAPGHFISVAEDTGLIGPLGEWVLRRACTDAAKWPESFIVAVNLSPAQFRDGDIAETVAQVLNETGLPPERLELEITENLLINDTEEVLGKLNRLRQLGVAIAMDDFGTGYSSLSYLARFPFSKIKIDRQFIRNMTRDPAMRAIVKTIIALGKSLDVTITAEGVETQEQAAMLREFGCPQVQGFLYGYPGAADLEGMAQSGKVTPISSARSSAA
;
A
#
# COMPACT_ATOMS: atom_id res chain seq x y z
N MET A 1 7.02 -20.79 27.39
CA MET A 1 5.70 -20.35 26.90
C MET A 1 5.46 -18.95 27.46
N LEU A 2 5.46 -17.93 26.62
CA LEU A 2 5.17 -16.55 27.03
C LEU A 2 3.65 -16.36 26.92
N VAL A 3 2.99 -16.08 28.06
CA VAL A 3 1.56 -15.77 28.09
C VAL A 3 1.40 -14.25 28.12
N THR A 4 0.71 -13.71 27.16
CA THR A 4 0.44 -12.26 27.04
C THR A 4 -1.04 -11.98 27.28
N THR A 5 -1.36 -10.79 27.78
CA THR A 5 -2.75 -10.38 28.02
C THR A 5 -3.02 -8.99 27.48
N SER A 6 -4.28 -8.77 27.10
CA SER A 6 -4.82 -7.44 26.80
C SER A 6 -5.88 -7.08 27.82
N VAL A 7 -5.97 -5.83 28.21
CA VAL A 7 -6.89 -5.34 29.25
C VAL A 7 -7.68 -4.15 28.74
N GLY A 8 -9.01 -4.21 28.86
CA GLY A 8 -9.90 -3.05 28.63
C GLY A 8 -10.39 -2.49 29.96
N ILE A 9 -10.36 -1.18 30.12
CA ILE A 9 -10.67 -0.47 31.35
C ILE A 9 -11.78 0.57 31.09
N ALA A 10 -12.79 0.58 31.94
CA ALA A 10 -13.78 1.65 31.99
C ALA A 10 -14.02 2.08 33.43
N LEU A 11 -14.23 3.38 33.67
CA LEU A 11 -14.32 3.99 34.98
C LEU A 11 -15.76 4.40 35.30
N ALA A 12 -16.25 4.01 36.47
CA ALA A 12 -17.51 4.53 36.98
C ALA A 12 -17.25 5.76 37.86
N PRO A 13 -18.14 6.79 37.83
CA PRO A 13 -19.32 6.95 36.97
C PRO A 13 -18.99 7.52 35.57
N GLY A 14 -17.75 7.93 35.29
CA GLY A 14 -17.36 8.65 34.08
C GLY A 14 -17.74 7.96 32.77
N ASP A 15 -17.56 6.63 32.71
CA ASP A 15 -17.82 5.83 31.51
C ASP A 15 -19.14 5.06 31.62
N GLY A 16 -19.95 5.30 32.65
CA GLY A 16 -21.28 4.72 32.78
C GLY A 16 -21.78 4.67 34.23
N ASP A 17 -23.10 4.87 34.39
CA ASP A 17 -23.79 4.90 35.69
C ASP A 17 -24.29 3.53 36.14
N THR A 18 -24.24 2.52 35.28
CA THR A 18 -24.67 1.15 35.59
C THR A 18 -23.55 0.13 35.33
N ALA A 19 -23.54 -0.93 36.12
CA ALA A 19 -22.57 -2.02 35.94
C ALA A 19 -22.58 -2.59 34.51
N ALA A 20 -23.77 -2.72 33.90
CA ALA A 20 -23.91 -3.21 32.53
C ALA A 20 -23.23 -2.27 31.51
N THR A 21 -23.40 -0.95 31.68
CA THR A 21 -22.75 0.04 30.80
C THR A 21 -21.24 0.03 30.95
N VAL A 22 -20.73 0.03 32.19
CA VAL A 22 -19.29 0.02 32.47
C VAL A 22 -18.64 -1.25 31.93
N LEU A 23 -19.26 -2.42 32.14
CA LEU A 23 -18.76 -3.68 31.60
C LEU A 23 -18.75 -3.71 30.06
N ARG A 24 -19.79 -3.18 29.43
CA ARG A 24 -19.86 -3.05 27.98
C ARG A 24 -18.73 -2.14 27.45
N HIS A 25 -18.47 -1.01 28.09
CA HIS A 25 -17.42 -0.06 27.73
C HIS A 25 -16.02 -0.64 27.97
N ALA A 26 -15.80 -1.36 29.07
CA ALA A 26 -14.56 -2.11 29.28
C ALA A 26 -14.34 -3.19 28.21
N GLY A 27 -15.41 -3.87 27.76
CA GLY A 27 -15.36 -4.82 26.64
C GLY A 27 -14.99 -4.15 25.32
N ILE A 28 -15.48 -2.95 25.02
CA ILE A 28 -15.11 -2.16 23.85
C ILE A 28 -13.63 -1.75 23.91
N ALA A 29 -13.17 -1.27 25.06
CA ALA A 29 -11.75 -0.94 25.27
C ALA A 29 -10.83 -2.17 25.12
N LEU A 30 -11.27 -3.35 25.59
CA LEU A 30 -10.55 -4.61 25.40
C LEU A 30 -10.48 -5.00 23.91
N ALA A 31 -11.57 -4.85 23.17
CA ALA A 31 -11.59 -5.10 21.73
C ALA A 31 -10.60 -4.18 21.00
N ARG A 32 -10.52 -2.91 21.39
CA ARG A 32 -9.53 -1.96 20.89
C ARG A 32 -8.10 -2.39 21.21
N ALA A 33 -7.81 -2.74 22.47
CA ALA A 33 -6.49 -3.21 22.90
C ALA A 33 -6.01 -4.43 22.09
N LYS A 34 -6.93 -5.35 21.75
CA LYS A 34 -6.62 -6.51 20.89
C LYS A 34 -6.40 -6.11 19.44
N GLY A 35 -7.21 -5.22 18.90
CA GLY A 35 -7.09 -4.71 17.52
C GLY A 35 -5.80 -3.93 17.28
N ASP A 36 -5.30 -3.23 18.28
CA ASP A 36 -4.05 -2.45 18.23
C ASP A 36 -2.79 -3.33 18.48
N GLY A 37 -2.86 -4.63 18.23
CA GLY A 37 -1.76 -5.59 18.33
C GLY A 37 -1.68 -6.36 19.65
N GLY A 38 -2.64 -6.20 20.55
CA GLY A 38 -2.68 -6.91 21.84
C GLY A 38 -1.62 -6.45 22.85
N GLN A 39 -1.42 -7.24 23.93
CA GLN A 39 -0.37 -7.05 24.96
C GLN A 39 -0.34 -5.64 25.59
N ARG A 40 -1.50 -5.00 25.69
CA ARG A 40 -1.64 -3.64 26.23
C ARG A 40 -2.94 -3.45 26.99
N MET A 41 -2.97 -2.39 27.80
CA MET A 41 -4.19 -1.91 28.40
C MET A 41 -4.72 -0.71 27.59
N CYS A 42 -6.06 -0.62 27.46
CA CYS A 42 -6.74 0.48 26.84
C CYS A 42 -7.87 0.96 27.74
N PHE A 43 -7.95 2.26 27.97
CA PHE A 43 -9.08 2.87 28.64
C PHE A 43 -10.19 3.15 27.62
N PHE A 44 -11.45 3.06 28.08
CA PHE A 44 -12.57 3.46 27.25
C PHE A 44 -12.51 4.97 26.98
N GLU A 45 -12.75 5.34 25.74
CA GLU A 45 -12.91 6.72 25.31
C GLU A 45 -14.27 6.90 24.62
N HIS A 46 -14.91 8.03 24.87
CA HIS A 46 -16.18 8.35 24.22
C HIS A 46 -16.00 8.37 22.70
N GLY A 47 -16.77 7.53 22.00
CA GLY A 47 -16.70 7.35 20.55
C GLY A 47 -16.11 6.01 20.09
N MET A 48 -15.47 5.24 20.97
CA MET A 48 -15.00 3.88 20.65
C MET A 48 -16.14 2.94 20.25
N ASP A 49 -17.31 3.09 20.88
CA ASP A 49 -18.51 2.33 20.50
C ASP A 49 -18.95 2.65 19.07
N LYS A 50 -18.94 3.93 18.68
CA LYS A 50 -19.23 4.33 17.30
C LYS A 50 -18.18 3.81 16.31
N ALA A 51 -16.91 3.84 16.68
CA ALA A 51 -15.84 3.30 15.86
C ALA A 51 -16.00 1.78 15.66
N LEU A 52 -16.33 1.05 16.72
CA LEU A 52 -16.59 -0.39 16.65
C LEU A 52 -17.85 -0.70 15.80
N GLN A 53 -18.91 0.08 15.94
CA GLN A 53 -20.09 -0.07 15.10
C GLN A 53 -19.78 0.21 13.62
N ARG A 54 -19.07 1.30 13.32
CA ARG A 54 -18.62 1.60 11.95
C ARG A 54 -17.81 0.46 11.36
N ARG A 55 -16.87 -0.10 12.14
CA ARG A 55 -16.05 -1.24 11.69
C ARG A 55 -16.91 -2.45 11.34
N ARG A 56 -17.90 -2.81 12.16
CA ARG A 56 -18.84 -3.91 11.89
C ARG A 56 -19.71 -3.65 10.66
N THR A 57 -20.14 -2.42 10.47
CA THR A 57 -20.87 -2.01 9.27
C THR A 57 -20.00 -2.17 8.04
N VAL A 58 -18.77 -1.63 8.07
CA VAL A 58 -17.80 -1.77 6.97
C VAL A 58 -17.50 -3.24 6.67
N GLU A 59 -17.33 -4.09 7.68
CA GLU A 59 -17.10 -5.54 7.49
C GLU A 59 -18.26 -6.20 6.74
N HIS A 60 -19.50 -5.92 7.18
CA HIS A 60 -20.69 -6.48 6.55
C HIS A 60 -20.84 -6.00 5.10
N GLU A 61 -20.71 -4.70 4.88
CA GLU A 61 -20.85 -4.08 3.56
C GLU A 61 -19.73 -4.52 2.61
N LEU A 62 -18.50 -4.63 3.11
CA LEU A 62 -17.34 -5.11 2.34
C LEU A 62 -17.55 -6.53 1.81
N ARG A 63 -18.13 -7.41 2.65
CA ARG A 63 -18.43 -8.79 2.24
C ARG A 63 -19.48 -8.84 1.12
N LEU A 64 -20.43 -7.92 1.12
CA LEU A 64 -21.44 -7.79 0.07
C LEU A 64 -20.86 -7.13 -1.19
N ALA A 65 -19.98 -6.15 -1.03
CA ALA A 65 -19.38 -5.38 -2.11
C ALA A 65 -18.55 -6.24 -3.09
N LEU A 66 -17.87 -7.28 -2.56
CA LEU A 66 -17.13 -8.24 -3.39
C LEU A 66 -18.01 -8.96 -4.43
N GLY A 67 -19.29 -9.20 -4.10
CA GLY A 67 -20.24 -9.82 -5.04
C GLY A 67 -21.06 -8.84 -5.87
N ARG A 68 -20.89 -7.52 -5.66
CA ARG A 68 -21.75 -6.48 -6.27
C ARG A 68 -21.01 -5.53 -7.21
N GLU A 69 -19.78 -5.85 -7.58
CA GLU A 69 -18.97 -5.00 -8.47
C GLU A 69 -18.82 -3.55 -7.96
N GLU A 70 -18.78 -3.35 -6.64
CA GLU A 70 -18.65 -2.03 -6.02
C GLU A 70 -17.18 -1.55 -5.98
N PHE A 71 -16.22 -2.36 -6.43
CA PHE A 71 -14.81 -1.99 -6.47
C PHE A 71 -14.39 -1.54 -7.88
N GLU A 72 -13.53 -0.56 -7.91
CA GLU A 72 -12.81 -0.15 -9.12
C GLU A 72 -11.29 -0.12 -8.85
N VAL A 73 -10.50 -0.30 -9.90
CA VAL A 73 -9.05 -0.06 -9.86
C VAL A 73 -8.76 1.22 -10.63
N VAL A 74 -8.06 2.13 -9.98
CA VAL A 74 -7.51 3.34 -10.60
C VAL A 74 -5.99 3.23 -10.63
N TYR A 75 -5.35 3.93 -11.55
CA TYR A 75 -3.93 3.80 -11.81
C TYR A 75 -3.22 5.13 -11.57
N GLN A 76 -2.15 5.10 -10.78
CA GLN A 76 -1.28 6.25 -10.58
C GLN A 76 0.01 6.06 -11.37
N PRO A 77 0.35 7.01 -12.28
CA PRO A 77 1.48 6.85 -13.16
C PRO A 77 2.82 6.94 -12.41
N GLN A 78 3.77 6.09 -12.82
CA GLN A 78 5.17 6.09 -12.42
C GLN A 78 6.03 6.55 -13.58
N TYR A 79 7.03 7.39 -13.32
CA TYR A 79 7.87 8.00 -14.33
C TYR A 79 9.35 7.69 -14.11
N ASP A 80 10.04 7.44 -15.19
CA ASP A 80 11.51 7.51 -15.23
C ASP A 80 11.93 8.99 -15.21
N LEU A 81 12.71 9.38 -14.22
CA LEU A 81 13.04 10.78 -13.96
C LEU A 81 14.07 11.34 -14.93
N ALA A 82 14.90 10.50 -15.53
CA ALA A 82 15.92 10.93 -16.50
C ALA A 82 15.32 11.18 -17.88
N THR A 83 14.42 10.31 -18.32
CA THR A 83 13.79 10.41 -19.64
C THR A 83 12.47 11.19 -19.61
N GLU A 84 11.92 11.45 -18.43
CA GLU A 84 10.61 12.04 -18.20
C GLU A 84 9.47 11.26 -18.88
N ARG A 85 9.63 9.95 -19.06
CA ARG A 85 8.63 9.07 -19.65
C ARG A 85 7.95 8.22 -18.59
N GLN A 86 6.66 7.99 -18.79
CA GLN A 86 5.95 7.03 -17.97
C GLN A 86 6.50 5.62 -18.23
N CYS A 87 6.82 4.90 -17.15
CA CYS A 87 7.36 3.54 -17.20
C CYS A 87 6.39 2.48 -16.65
N GLY A 88 5.35 2.92 -15.95
CA GLY A 88 4.35 2.03 -15.36
C GLY A 88 3.24 2.79 -14.65
N SER A 89 2.41 2.05 -13.93
CA SER A 89 1.40 2.61 -13.03
C SER A 89 1.15 1.70 -11.84
N GLU A 90 0.88 2.30 -10.69
CA GLU A 90 0.41 1.59 -9.50
C GLU A 90 -1.10 1.43 -9.52
N ALA A 91 -1.57 0.20 -9.34
CA ALA A 91 -2.98 -0.16 -9.25
C ALA A 91 -3.51 0.08 -7.84
N LEU A 92 -4.47 0.97 -7.71
CA LEU A 92 -5.04 1.41 -6.46
C LEU A 92 -6.54 1.09 -6.40
N VAL A 93 -6.94 0.24 -5.47
CA VAL A 93 -8.36 -0.09 -5.28
C VAL A 93 -9.15 1.09 -4.73
N ARG A 94 -10.37 1.26 -5.20
CA ARG A 94 -11.37 2.22 -4.70
C ARG A 94 -12.69 1.50 -4.49
N TRP A 95 -13.38 1.83 -3.43
CA TRP A 95 -14.71 1.30 -3.17
C TRP A 95 -15.77 2.34 -3.52
N GLN A 96 -16.58 2.05 -4.52
CA GLN A 96 -17.71 2.86 -4.96
C GLN A 96 -18.96 2.43 -4.20
N HIS A 97 -19.09 2.91 -2.95
CA HIS A 97 -20.20 2.51 -2.10
C HIS A 97 -21.51 3.18 -2.56
N PRO A 98 -22.62 2.43 -2.71
CA PRO A 98 -23.87 2.97 -3.28
C PRO A 98 -24.49 4.10 -2.46
N VAL A 99 -24.24 4.14 -1.15
CA VAL A 99 -24.78 5.16 -0.24
C VAL A 99 -23.75 6.21 0.14
N HIS A 100 -22.49 5.79 0.38
CA HIS A 100 -21.43 6.66 0.91
C HIS A 100 -20.50 7.22 -0.18
N GLY A 101 -20.72 6.85 -1.45
CA GLY A 101 -19.85 7.26 -2.55
C GLY A 101 -18.47 6.62 -2.46
N LYS A 102 -17.44 7.35 -2.88
CA LYS A 102 -16.05 6.83 -2.90
C LYS A 102 -15.48 6.69 -1.50
N ILE A 103 -15.19 5.46 -1.09
CA ILE A 103 -14.51 5.15 0.19
C ILE A 103 -13.04 4.90 -0.09
N ALA A 104 -12.16 5.62 0.64
CA ALA A 104 -10.72 5.50 0.51
C ALA A 104 -10.20 4.17 1.14
N PRO A 105 -9.11 3.58 0.59
CA PRO A 105 -8.56 2.31 1.06
C PRO A 105 -8.26 2.26 2.56
N GLY A 106 -7.76 3.33 3.16
CA GLY A 106 -7.47 3.42 4.60
C GLY A 106 -8.67 3.17 5.52
N HIS A 107 -9.90 3.22 5.00
CA HIS A 107 -11.11 2.96 5.80
C HIS A 107 -11.58 1.50 5.76
N PHE A 108 -11.13 0.69 4.79
CA PHE A 108 -11.62 -0.67 4.65
C PHE A 108 -10.52 -1.74 4.54
N ILE A 109 -9.30 -1.39 4.13
CA ILE A 109 -8.21 -2.38 3.97
C ILE A 109 -7.89 -3.05 5.30
N SER A 110 -7.74 -2.30 6.40
CA SER A 110 -7.47 -2.88 7.72
C SER A 110 -8.61 -3.80 8.21
N VAL A 111 -9.86 -3.47 7.86
CA VAL A 111 -11.01 -4.34 8.16
C VAL A 111 -10.94 -5.61 7.31
N ALA A 112 -10.60 -5.49 6.01
CA ALA A 112 -10.41 -6.64 5.13
C ALA A 112 -9.31 -7.59 5.63
N GLU A 113 -8.18 -7.05 6.12
CA GLU A 113 -7.07 -7.81 6.69
C GLU A 113 -7.49 -8.59 7.93
N ASP A 114 -8.15 -7.91 8.88
CA ASP A 114 -8.57 -8.53 10.15
C ASP A 114 -9.67 -9.58 9.99
N THR A 115 -10.44 -9.51 8.92
CA THR A 115 -11.58 -10.40 8.64
C THR A 115 -11.29 -11.47 7.57
N GLY A 116 -10.06 -11.48 7.02
CA GLY A 116 -9.66 -12.39 5.94
C GLY A 116 -10.24 -12.05 4.55
N LEU A 117 -11.01 -10.96 4.45
CA LEU A 117 -11.59 -10.50 3.16
C LEU A 117 -10.52 -9.91 2.22
N ILE A 118 -9.33 -9.61 2.75
CA ILE A 118 -8.22 -9.11 1.95
C ILE A 118 -7.73 -10.13 0.92
N GLY A 119 -7.85 -11.43 1.18
CA GLY A 119 -7.51 -12.48 0.23
C GLY A 119 -8.33 -12.37 -1.06
N PRO A 120 -9.66 -12.55 -1.01
CA PRO A 120 -10.51 -12.42 -2.21
C PRO A 120 -10.49 -11.02 -2.83
N LEU A 121 -10.38 -9.95 -2.02
CA LEU A 121 -10.25 -8.58 -2.55
C LEU A 121 -8.94 -8.40 -3.31
N GLY A 122 -7.82 -8.84 -2.75
CA GLY A 122 -6.51 -8.71 -3.36
C GLY A 122 -6.39 -9.55 -4.65
N GLU A 123 -6.96 -10.76 -4.67
CA GLU A 123 -7.03 -11.55 -5.88
C GLU A 123 -7.85 -10.85 -6.98
N TRP A 124 -8.99 -10.25 -6.62
CA TRP A 124 -9.80 -9.46 -7.55
C TRP A 124 -9.01 -8.28 -8.12
N VAL A 125 -8.32 -7.50 -7.24
CA VAL A 125 -7.47 -6.37 -7.67
C VAL A 125 -6.37 -6.83 -8.61
N LEU A 126 -5.64 -7.90 -8.24
CA LEU A 126 -4.56 -8.46 -9.04
C LEU A 126 -5.04 -8.88 -10.43
N ARG A 127 -6.13 -9.62 -10.50
CA ARG A 127 -6.75 -10.07 -11.75
C ARG A 127 -7.18 -8.89 -12.62
N ARG A 128 -7.80 -7.88 -12.03
CA ARG A 128 -8.23 -6.67 -12.72
C ARG A 128 -7.03 -5.89 -13.26
N ALA A 129 -6.03 -5.64 -12.43
CA ALA A 129 -4.82 -4.92 -12.81
C ALA A 129 -4.06 -5.62 -13.94
N CYS A 130 -3.89 -6.95 -13.86
CA CYS A 130 -3.24 -7.73 -14.91
C CYS A 130 -4.04 -7.73 -16.22
N THR A 131 -5.38 -7.85 -16.14
CA THR A 131 -6.26 -7.80 -17.32
C THR A 131 -6.19 -6.45 -18.05
N ASP A 132 -6.14 -5.35 -17.29
CA ASP A 132 -6.03 -4.02 -17.86
C ASP A 132 -4.61 -3.78 -18.42
N ALA A 133 -3.57 -4.19 -17.67
CA ALA A 133 -2.18 -4.03 -18.10
C ALA A 133 -1.81 -4.86 -19.34
N ALA A 134 -2.48 -5.98 -19.58
CA ALA A 134 -2.29 -6.76 -20.80
C ALA A 134 -2.60 -5.97 -22.08
N LYS A 135 -3.39 -4.89 -21.97
CA LYS A 135 -3.75 -3.98 -23.07
C LYS A 135 -2.82 -2.78 -23.21
N TRP A 136 -1.91 -2.57 -22.24
CA TRP A 136 -0.96 -1.44 -22.27
C TRP A 136 0.22 -1.74 -23.18
N PRO A 137 1.00 -0.71 -23.59
CA PRO A 137 2.25 -0.92 -24.31
C PRO A 137 3.17 -1.90 -23.57
N GLU A 138 3.89 -2.72 -24.32
CA GLU A 138 4.71 -3.83 -23.77
C GLU A 138 5.77 -3.41 -22.75
N SER A 139 6.25 -2.17 -22.83
CA SER A 139 7.25 -1.62 -21.92
C SER A 139 6.71 -1.15 -20.58
N PHE A 140 5.37 -1.16 -20.39
CA PHE A 140 4.74 -0.63 -19.18
C PHE A 140 4.55 -1.72 -18.13
N ILE A 141 4.90 -1.39 -16.89
CA ILE A 141 4.76 -2.23 -15.70
C ILE A 141 3.46 -1.85 -14.97
N VAL A 142 2.77 -2.82 -14.42
CA VAL A 142 1.71 -2.62 -13.43
C VAL A 142 2.21 -3.04 -12.05
N ALA A 143 2.15 -2.12 -11.09
CA ALA A 143 2.47 -2.41 -9.70
C ALA A 143 1.19 -2.67 -8.91
N VAL A 144 1.18 -3.71 -8.08
CA VAL A 144 0.03 -4.14 -7.27
C VAL A 144 0.46 -4.37 -5.83
N ASN A 145 -0.24 -3.72 -4.91
CA ASN A 145 -0.02 -3.86 -3.48
C ASN A 145 -0.48 -5.22 -2.96
N LEU A 146 0.36 -5.87 -2.15
CA LEU A 146 0.04 -7.10 -1.42
C LEU A 146 0.07 -6.87 0.09
N SER A 147 -1.03 -7.24 0.75
CA SER A 147 -1.11 -7.22 2.20
C SER A 147 -0.29 -8.36 2.84
N PRO A 148 0.36 -8.11 4.00
CA PRO A 148 0.99 -9.19 4.79
C PRO A 148 0.03 -10.35 5.13
N ALA A 149 -1.27 -10.10 5.26
CA ALA A 149 -2.25 -11.15 5.53
C ALA A 149 -2.36 -12.16 4.37
N GLN A 150 -2.20 -11.72 3.12
CA GLN A 150 -2.24 -12.61 1.95
C GLN A 150 -1.05 -13.58 1.91
N PHE A 151 0.08 -13.22 2.53
CA PHE A 151 1.21 -14.14 2.68
C PHE A 151 0.98 -15.21 3.73
N ARG A 152 0.16 -14.93 4.77
CA ARG A 152 -0.13 -15.90 5.83
C ARG A 152 -1.20 -16.92 5.43
N ASP A 153 -2.26 -16.47 4.76
CA ASP A 153 -3.51 -17.21 4.66
C ASP A 153 -3.67 -18.01 3.36
N GLY A 154 -2.61 -18.08 2.51
CA GLY A 154 -2.70 -18.79 1.25
C GLY A 154 -1.37 -18.96 0.52
N ASP A 155 -1.44 -19.58 -0.66
CA ASP A 155 -0.33 -19.69 -1.59
C ASP A 155 -0.39 -18.55 -2.61
N ILE A 156 0.17 -17.41 -2.22
CA ILE A 156 0.19 -16.21 -3.08
C ILE A 156 0.92 -16.47 -4.41
N ALA A 157 1.93 -17.32 -4.45
CA ALA A 157 2.65 -17.62 -5.67
C ALA A 157 1.78 -18.39 -6.66
N GLU A 158 0.95 -19.32 -6.17
CA GLU A 158 -0.03 -20.05 -6.99
C GLU A 158 -1.11 -19.10 -7.52
N THR A 159 -1.66 -18.23 -6.66
CA THR A 159 -2.65 -17.22 -7.07
C THR A 159 -2.09 -16.31 -8.19
N VAL A 160 -0.86 -15.83 -8.04
CA VAL A 160 -0.22 -14.99 -9.05
C VAL A 160 0.02 -15.73 -10.35
N ALA A 161 0.51 -16.99 -10.29
CA ALA A 161 0.72 -17.83 -11.47
C ALA A 161 -0.58 -18.06 -12.23
N GLN A 162 -1.67 -18.35 -11.51
CA GLN A 162 -3.00 -18.54 -12.12
C GLN A 162 -3.48 -17.25 -12.81
N VAL A 163 -3.38 -16.09 -12.13
CA VAL A 163 -3.83 -14.81 -12.70
C VAL A 163 -3.01 -14.43 -13.94
N LEU A 164 -1.69 -14.63 -13.93
CA LEU A 164 -0.84 -14.36 -15.08
C LEU A 164 -1.22 -15.27 -16.28
N ASN A 165 -1.47 -16.54 -16.03
CA ASN A 165 -1.90 -17.49 -17.07
C ASN A 165 -3.27 -17.12 -17.66
N GLU A 166 -4.23 -16.69 -16.84
CA GLU A 166 -5.58 -16.32 -17.27
C GLU A 166 -5.61 -15.00 -18.03
N THR A 167 -4.78 -14.03 -17.65
CA THR A 167 -4.76 -12.68 -18.25
C THR A 167 -3.81 -12.56 -19.43
N GLY A 168 -2.85 -13.49 -19.54
CA GLY A 168 -1.80 -13.44 -20.56
C GLY A 168 -0.78 -12.32 -20.36
N LEU A 169 -0.76 -11.67 -19.19
CA LEU A 169 0.24 -10.65 -18.88
C LEU A 169 1.62 -11.31 -18.69
N PRO A 170 2.67 -10.88 -19.41
CA PRO A 170 4.03 -11.35 -19.16
C PRO A 170 4.45 -11.08 -17.71
N PRO A 171 5.01 -12.07 -16.98
CA PRO A 171 5.35 -11.95 -15.56
C PRO A 171 6.26 -10.75 -15.23
N GLU A 172 7.20 -10.43 -16.11
CA GLU A 172 8.13 -9.31 -15.98
C GLU A 172 7.45 -7.93 -16.04
N ARG A 173 6.18 -7.88 -16.43
CA ARG A 173 5.36 -6.68 -16.43
C ARG A 173 4.52 -6.50 -15.17
N LEU A 174 4.55 -7.48 -14.27
CA LEU A 174 3.91 -7.39 -12.95
C LEU A 174 4.97 -7.08 -11.89
N GLU A 175 4.72 -6.04 -11.12
CA GLU A 175 5.46 -5.71 -9.91
C GLU A 175 4.54 -5.88 -8.70
N LEU A 176 4.99 -6.60 -7.68
CA LEU A 176 4.24 -6.78 -6.43
C LEU A 176 4.88 -5.93 -5.34
N GLU A 177 4.11 -5.04 -4.76
CA GLU A 177 4.54 -4.13 -3.71
C GLU A 177 4.21 -4.72 -2.34
N ILE A 178 5.20 -4.83 -1.47
CA ILE A 178 5.06 -5.36 -0.11
C ILE A 178 5.65 -4.38 0.89
N THR A 179 4.95 -4.17 1.99
CA THR A 179 5.45 -3.28 3.05
C THR A 179 6.59 -3.93 3.85
N GLU A 180 7.47 -3.09 4.41
CA GLU A 180 8.57 -3.51 5.27
C GLU A 180 8.13 -4.43 6.42
N ASN A 181 6.94 -4.20 6.97
CA ASN A 181 6.40 -4.97 8.10
C ASN A 181 6.20 -6.46 7.82
N LEU A 182 6.06 -6.86 6.55
CA LEU A 182 5.98 -8.27 6.18
C LEU A 182 7.25 -9.04 6.57
N LEU A 183 8.40 -8.39 6.54
CA LEU A 183 9.70 -9.03 6.72
C LEU A 183 10.07 -9.26 8.21
N ILE A 184 9.35 -8.62 9.13
CA ILE A 184 9.64 -8.70 10.56
C ILE A 184 9.20 -10.04 11.14
N ASN A 185 8.16 -10.64 10.58
CA ASN A 185 7.56 -11.89 11.06
C ASN A 185 7.80 -13.02 10.03
N ASP A 186 8.18 -14.22 10.49
CA ASP A 186 8.32 -15.44 9.69
C ASP A 186 9.25 -15.35 8.45
N THR A 187 10.49 -14.98 8.70
CA THR A 187 11.48 -14.65 7.67
C THR A 187 11.72 -15.77 6.63
N GLU A 188 11.78 -17.05 7.02
CA GLU A 188 12.11 -18.16 6.09
C GLU A 188 10.91 -18.55 5.21
N GLU A 189 9.69 -18.58 5.75
CA GLU A 189 8.49 -18.86 4.97
C GLU A 189 8.20 -17.74 3.96
N VAL A 190 8.26 -16.49 4.42
CA VAL A 190 8.08 -15.30 3.55
C VAL A 190 9.14 -15.29 2.45
N LEU A 191 10.42 -15.54 2.78
CA LEU A 191 11.50 -15.64 1.80
C LEU A 191 11.24 -16.73 0.76
N GLY A 192 10.75 -17.89 1.19
CA GLY A 192 10.36 -18.98 0.30
C GLY A 192 9.28 -18.57 -0.71
N LYS A 193 8.22 -17.89 -0.24
CA LYS A 193 7.13 -17.38 -1.11
C LYS A 193 7.64 -16.29 -2.07
N LEU A 194 8.46 -15.36 -1.61
CA LEU A 194 9.06 -14.32 -2.46
C LEU A 194 9.98 -14.89 -3.54
N ASN A 195 10.78 -15.89 -3.21
CA ASN A 195 11.62 -16.58 -4.20
C ASN A 195 10.80 -17.33 -5.26
N ARG A 196 9.67 -17.94 -4.89
CA ARG A 196 8.74 -18.55 -5.86
C ARG A 196 8.14 -17.51 -6.80
N LEU A 197 7.71 -16.34 -6.29
CA LEU A 197 7.22 -15.24 -7.12
C LEU A 197 8.29 -14.76 -8.09
N ARG A 198 9.53 -14.60 -7.63
CA ARG A 198 10.65 -14.23 -8.50
C ARG A 198 10.94 -15.29 -9.58
N GLN A 199 10.83 -16.58 -9.24
CA GLN A 199 11.01 -17.68 -10.23
C GLN A 199 9.94 -17.66 -11.32
N LEU A 200 8.74 -17.10 -11.05
CA LEU A 200 7.73 -16.82 -12.07
C LEU A 200 8.14 -15.67 -13.01
N GLY A 201 9.15 -14.86 -12.65
CA GLY A 201 9.58 -13.68 -13.40
C GLY A 201 8.99 -12.37 -12.90
N VAL A 202 8.23 -12.38 -11.80
CA VAL A 202 7.56 -11.20 -11.24
C VAL A 202 8.57 -10.33 -10.47
N ALA A 203 8.51 -9.01 -10.65
CA ALA A 203 9.28 -8.05 -9.87
C ALA A 203 8.69 -7.87 -8.47
N ILE A 204 9.54 -7.66 -7.46
CA ILE A 204 9.13 -7.41 -6.09
C ILE A 204 9.68 -6.06 -5.64
N ALA A 205 8.79 -5.17 -5.22
CA ALA A 205 9.12 -3.86 -4.67
C ALA A 205 8.88 -3.83 -3.16
N MET A 206 9.82 -3.24 -2.43
CA MET A 206 9.64 -2.92 -1.02
C MET A 206 9.01 -1.54 -0.91
N ASP A 207 7.83 -1.47 -0.31
CA ASP A 207 7.07 -0.25 -0.10
C ASP A 207 7.24 0.33 1.31
N ASP A 208 6.95 1.63 1.47
CA ASP A 208 7.04 2.38 2.73
C ASP A 208 8.42 2.32 3.40
N PHE A 209 9.50 2.22 2.62
CA PHE A 209 10.85 2.03 3.15
C PHE A 209 11.30 3.17 4.07
N GLY A 210 11.77 2.79 5.27
CA GLY A 210 12.27 3.70 6.29
C GLY A 210 11.23 4.12 7.33
N THR A 211 10.00 3.65 7.25
CA THR A 211 8.95 3.91 8.25
C THR A 211 8.96 2.91 9.40
N GLY A 212 9.64 1.76 9.24
CA GLY A 212 9.73 0.67 10.19
C GLY A 212 11.14 0.45 10.75
N TYR A 213 11.37 -0.75 11.28
CA TYR A 213 12.66 -1.20 11.79
C TYR A 213 13.50 -1.84 10.68
N SER A 214 13.88 -1.05 9.66
CA SER A 214 14.70 -1.56 8.55
C SER A 214 16.06 -2.07 9.06
N SER A 215 16.20 -3.38 9.16
CA SER A 215 17.53 -3.95 9.22
C SER A 215 18.09 -4.06 7.79
N LEU A 216 19.15 -3.32 7.50
CA LEU A 216 19.89 -3.42 6.20
C LEU A 216 20.25 -4.86 5.83
N SER A 217 20.33 -5.77 6.83
CA SER A 217 20.56 -7.20 6.60
C SER A 217 19.42 -7.87 5.82
N TYR A 218 18.19 -7.37 5.91
CA TYR A 218 17.07 -7.91 5.14
C TYR A 218 17.18 -7.55 3.66
N LEU A 219 17.63 -6.33 3.31
CA LEU A 219 17.83 -5.94 1.92
C LEU A 219 18.81 -6.84 1.16
N ALA A 220 19.81 -7.36 1.87
CA ALA A 220 20.80 -8.29 1.27
C ALA A 220 20.25 -9.73 1.14
N ARG A 221 19.23 -10.11 1.91
CA ARG A 221 18.69 -11.48 1.93
C ARG A 221 17.48 -11.67 1.02
N PHE A 222 16.69 -10.61 0.82
CA PHE A 222 15.44 -10.69 0.07
C PHE A 222 15.63 -10.26 -1.39
N PRO A 223 14.93 -10.90 -2.33
CA PRO A 223 15.14 -10.70 -3.77
C PRO A 223 14.37 -9.48 -4.30
N PHE A 224 14.58 -8.30 -3.70
CA PHE A 224 13.94 -7.08 -4.18
C PHE A 224 14.58 -6.57 -5.46
N SER A 225 13.74 -6.11 -6.38
CA SER A 225 14.14 -5.39 -7.59
C SER A 225 13.96 -3.88 -7.47
N LYS A 226 13.11 -3.45 -6.51
CA LYS A 226 12.78 -2.04 -6.30
C LYS A 226 12.58 -1.72 -4.82
N ILE A 227 12.87 -0.47 -4.45
CA ILE A 227 12.55 0.13 -3.15
C ILE A 227 11.84 1.46 -3.38
N LYS A 228 10.69 1.66 -2.71
CA LYS A 228 9.90 2.89 -2.76
C LYS A 228 10.17 3.70 -1.50
N ILE A 229 10.66 4.92 -1.66
CA ILE A 229 10.91 5.86 -0.55
C ILE A 229 9.58 6.49 -0.18
N ASP A 230 9.15 6.29 1.08
CA ASP A 230 7.89 6.85 1.59
C ASP A 230 7.81 8.37 1.44
N ARG A 231 6.62 8.85 1.10
CA ARG A 231 6.30 10.26 0.88
C ARG A 231 6.68 11.19 2.04
N GLN A 232 6.72 10.70 3.29
CA GLN A 232 7.09 11.53 4.44
C GLN A 232 8.52 12.08 4.34
N PHE A 233 9.46 11.29 3.78
CA PHE A 233 10.83 11.72 3.54
C PHE A 233 10.89 12.75 2.41
N ILE A 234 10.17 12.49 1.31
CA ILE A 234 10.13 13.36 0.13
C ILE A 234 9.49 14.72 0.48
N ARG A 235 8.40 14.72 1.24
CA ARG A 235 7.72 15.95 1.66
C ARG A 235 8.60 16.87 2.49
N ASN A 236 9.47 16.31 3.32
CA ASN A 236 10.27 17.07 4.27
C ASN A 236 11.67 17.42 3.76
N MET A 237 12.20 16.75 2.73
CA MET A 237 13.60 16.86 2.29
C MET A 237 14.00 18.26 1.81
N THR A 238 13.06 19.09 1.35
CA THR A 238 13.35 20.46 0.91
C THR A 238 13.67 21.39 2.06
N ARG A 239 13.12 21.13 3.24
CA ARG A 239 13.23 21.97 4.44
C ARG A 239 14.13 21.38 5.52
N ASP A 240 14.22 20.07 5.60
CA ASP A 240 14.97 19.35 6.63
C ASP A 240 16.24 18.70 6.04
N PRO A 241 17.44 19.18 6.43
CA PRO A 241 18.71 18.61 5.97
C PRO A 241 18.90 17.14 6.35
N ALA A 242 18.33 16.68 7.48
CA ALA A 242 18.42 15.29 7.90
C ALA A 242 17.58 14.39 6.96
N MET A 243 16.35 14.79 6.64
CA MET A 243 15.52 14.08 5.69
C MET A 243 16.16 14.05 4.30
N ARG A 244 16.76 15.15 3.87
CA ARG A 244 17.52 15.24 2.63
C ARG A 244 18.70 14.24 2.59
N ALA A 245 19.46 14.17 3.68
CA ALA A 245 20.58 13.22 3.78
C ALA A 245 20.10 11.77 3.75
N ILE A 246 18.98 11.45 4.39
CA ILE A 246 18.37 10.13 4.38
C ILE A 246 17.97 9.74 2.94
N VAL A 247 17.21 10.59 2.23
CA VAL A 247 16.79 10.33 0.85
C VAL A 247 18.00 10.08 -0.05
N LYS A 248 19.01 10.95 0.03
CA LYS A 248 20.25 10.78 -0.74
C LYS A 248 20.98 9.46 -0.43
N THR A 249 20.99 9.07 0.85
CA THR A 249 21.62 7.81 1.28
C THR A 249 20.83 6.59 0.76
N ILE A 250 19.51 6.61 0.77
CA ILE A 250 18.68 5.51 0.25
C ILE A 250 18.90 5.37 -1.26
N ILE A 251 18.96 6.48 -2.02
CA ILE A 251 19.24 6.44 -3.45
C ILE A 251 20.62 5.85 -3.74
N ALA A 252 21.65 6.25 -2.98
CA ALA A 252 23.00 5.69 -3.11
C ALA A 252 23.05 4.20 -2.76
N LEU A 253 22.31 3.78 -1.73
CA LEU A 253 22.18 2.38 -1.34
C LEU A 253 21.55 1.54 -2.46
N GLY A 254 20.44 2.00 -3.06
CA GLY A 254 19.81 1.33 -4.19
C GLY A 254 20.79 1.09 -5.35
N LYS A 255 21.56 2.12 -5.70
CA LYS A 255 22.61 2.00 -6.73
C LYS A 255 23.69 0.98 -6.37
N SER A 256 24.06 0.89 -5.09
CA SER A 256 25.10 -0.05 -4.63
C SER A 256 24.61 -1.50 -4.59
N LEU A 257 23.31 -1.71 -4.43
CA LEU A 257 22.66 -3.03 -4.38
C LEU A 257 22.05 -3.46 -5.73
N ASP A 258 22.20 -2.63 -6.77
CA ASP A 258 21.53 -2.85 -8.08
C ASP A 258 20.00 -2.97 -7.96
N VAL A 259 19.41 -2.12 -7.11
CA VAL A 259 17.97 -2.06 -6.86
C VAL A 259 17.43 -0.71 -7.31
N THR A 260 16.37 -0.71 -8.08
CA THR A 260 15.71 0.52 -8.54
C THR A 260 15.09 1.27 -7.37
N ILE A 261 15.25 2.59 -7.32
CA ILE A 261 14.61 3.45 -6.32
C ILE A 261 13.48 4.24 -6.95
N THR A 262 12.31 4.21 -6.34
CA THR A 262 11.17 5.08 -6.66
C THR A 262 10.92 6.04 -5.51
N ALA A 263 10.91 7.34 -5.77
CA ALA A 263 10.52 8.34 -4.77
C ALA A 263 9.02 8.63 -4.87
N GLU A 264 8.31 8.46 -3.76
CA GLU A 264 6.87 8.64 -3.69
C GLU A 264 6.45 10.03 -3.19
N GLY A 265 5.21 10.43 -3.55
CA GLY A 265 4.62 11.68 -3.08
C GLY A 265 5.37 12.91 -3.56
N VAL A 266 5.91 12.89 -4.78
CA VAL A 266 6.54 14.06 -5.41
C VAL A 266 5.44 15.01 -5.86
N GLU A 267 5.36 16.18 -5.20
CA GLU A 267 4.29 17.16 -5.40
C GLU A 267 4.80 18.47 -6.02
N THR A 268 6.11 18.75 -5.94
CA THR A 268 6.68 20.03 -6.39
C THR A 268 7.87 19.85 -7.34
N GLN A 269 8.10 20.84 -8.21
CA GLN A 269 9.26 20.87 -9.09
C GLN A 269 10.58 20.93 -8.32
N GLU A 270 10.59 21.56 -7.15
CA GLU A 270 11.76 21.63 -6.28
C GLU A 270 12.16 20.22 -5.81
N GLN A 271 11.18 19.41 -5.35
CA GLN A 271 11.41 18.02 -4.98
C GLN A 271 11.96 17.20 -6.17
N ALA A 272 11.34 17.35 -7.33
CA ALA A 272 11.78 16.65 -8.55
C ALA A 272 13.21 17.03 -8.97
N ALA A 273 13.57 18.32 -8.87
CA ALA A 273 14.91 18.80 -9.18
C ALA A 273 15.96 18.21 -8.24
N MET A 274 15.67 18.17 -6.93
CA MET A 274 16.57 17.57 -5.93
C MET A 274 16.74 16.08 -6.14
N LEU A 275 15.66 15.35 -6.44
CA LEU A 275 15.72 13.92 -6.73
C LEU A 275 16.54 13.63 -7.98
N ARG A 276 16.44 14.48 -9.01
CA ARG A 276 17.24 14.40 -10.22
C ARG A 276 18.74 14.64 -9.92
N GLU A 277 19.05 15.62 -9.07
CA GLU A 277 20.43 15.86 -8.61
C GLU A 277 21.00 14.66 -7.84
N PHE A 278 20.17 13.98 -7.03
CA PHE A 278 20.59 12.79 -6.28
C PHE A 278 20.69 11.54 -7.17
N GLY A 279 20.23 11.61 -8.42
CA GLY A 279 20.23 10.49 -9.36
C GLY A 279 19.16 9.45 -9.08
N CYS A 280 18.00 9.87 -8.53
CA CYS A 280 16.84 9.00 -8.35
C CYS A 280 16.32 8.54 -9.72
N PRO A 281 16.17 7.21 -9.96
CA PRO A 281 15.75 6.74 -11.28
C PRO A 281 14.26 6.92 -11.54
N GLN A 282 13.39 6.69 -10.55
CA GLN A 282 11.95 6.71 -10.74
C GLN A 282 11.24 7.59 -9.70
N VAL A 283 10.08 8.12 -10.10
CA VAL A 283 9.26 8.99 -9.27
C VAL A 283 7.77 8.71 -9.47
N GLN A 284 7.02 8.96 -8.40
CA GLN A 284 5.57 8.91 -8.39
C GLN A 284 5.04 10.03 -7.49
N GLY A 285 3.93 10.68 -7.88
CA GLY A 285 3.30 11.70 -7.08
C GLY A 285 2.40 12.63 -7.88
N PHE A 286 1.73 13.54 -7.21
CA PHE A 286 0.73 14.41 -7.82
C PHE A 286 1.31 15.39 -8.84
N LEU A 287 2.61 15.67 -8.79
CA LEU A 287 3.29 16.44 -9.82
C LEU A 287 3.22 15.76 -11.19
N TYR A 288 3.23 14.43 -11.21
CA TYR A 288 3.27 13.59 -12.40
C TYR A 288 1.90 13.03 -12.81
N GLY A 289 0.97 12.88 -11.86
CA GLY A 289 -0.39 12.45 -12.11
C GLY A 289 -1.14 12.03 -10.86
N TYR A 290 -2.45 12.26 -10.88
CA TYR A 290 -3.36 11.72 -9.87
C TYR A 290 -3.80 10.30 -10.26
N PRO A 291 -4.17 9.46 -9.26
CA PRO A 291 -4.82 8.19 -9.56
C PRO A 291 -6.10 8.39 -10.37
N GLY A 292 -6.20 7.71 -11.51
CA GLY A 292 -7.32 7.83 -12.44
C GLY A 292 -7.50 6.58 -13.30
N ALA A 293 -8.39 6.64 -14.29
CA ALA A 293 -8.47 5.58 -15.30
C ALA A 293 -7.15 5.46 -16.06
N ALA A 294 -6.82 4.25 -16.56
CA ALA A 294 -5.64 4.08 -17.39
C ALA A 294 -5.76 4.92 -18.67
N ASP A 295 -4.84 5.85 -18.85
CA ASP A 295 -4.76 6.68 -20.06
C ASP A 295 -3.93 5.97 -21.14
N LEU A 296 -4.59 5.10 -21.90
CA LEU A 296 -3.93 4.31 -22.95
C LEU A 296 -3.36 5.19 -24.08
N GLU A 297 -4.00 6.33 -24.38
CA GLU A 297 -3.52 7.25 -25.40
C GLU A 297 -2.27 7.99 -24.92
N GLY A 298 -2.27 8.48 -23.68
CA GLY A 298 -1.11 9.09 -23.06
C GLY A 298 0.06 8.12 -22.92
N MET A 299 -0.21 6.87 -22.54
CA MET A 299 0.80 5.80 -22.49
C MET A 299 1.43 5.54 -23.86
N ALA A 300 0.65 5.51 -24.94
CA ALA A 300 1.14 5.29 -26.29
C ALA A 300 1.94 6.49 -26.84
N GLN A 301 1.63 7.70 -26.36
CA GLN A 301 2.27 8.95 -26.80
C GLN A 301 3.40 9.40 -25.87
N SER A 302 3.79 8.62 -24.85
CA SER A 302 4.65 9.05 -23.73
C SER A 302 6.01 9.61 -24.20
N GLY A 303 5.93 10.81 -24.75
CA GLY A 303 7.02 11.73 -25.00
C GLY A 303 6.77 13.01 -24.21
N LYS A 304 7.58 13.28 -23.19
CA LYS A 304 7.62 14.45 -22.30
C LYS A 304 6.36 14.72 -21.46
N VAL A 305 6.55 14.66 -20.16
CA VAL A 305 5.61 15.17 -19.14
C VAL A 305 5.34 16.64 -19.42
N THR A 306 4.09 16.99 -19.72
CA THR A 306 3.63 18.36 -19.53
C THR A 306 3.24 18.47 -18.06
N PRO A 307 3.96 19.24 -17.21
CA PRO A 307 3.58 19.41 -15.81
C PRO A 307 2.13 19.88 -15.77
N ILE A 308 1.33 19.27 -14.89
CA ILE A 308 -0.05 19.71 -14.69
C ILE A 308 0.05 21.15 -14.21
N SER A 309 -0.21 22.09 -15.13
CA SER A 309 -0.32 23.52 -14.82
C SER A 309 -1.34 23.66 -13.69
N SER A 310 -1.05 24.52 -12.73
CA SER A 310 -1.85 24.85 -11.54
C SER A 310 -3.21 25.49 -11.87
N ALA A 311 -3.94 24.91 -12.82
CA ALA A 311 -5.28 25.29 -13.23
C ALA A 311 -6.26 24.26 -12.70
N ARG A 312 -6.75 24.51 -11.48
CA ARG A 312 -8.12 24.35 -11.01
C ARG A 312 -8.17 24.19 -9.48
N SER A 313 -7.82 25.29 -8.80
CA SER A 313 -8.48 25.60 -7.53
C SER A 313 -9.84 26.22 -7.88
N SER A 314 -10.87 25.38 -8.01
CA SER A 314 -12.28 25.81 -7.91
C SER A 314 -13.18 24.60 -8.12
N ALA A 315 -13.47 23.90 -7.02
CA ALA A 315 -14.76 23.28 -6.75
C ALA A 315 -14.71 22.77 -5.30
N ALA A 316 -15.44 23.50 -4.46
CA ALA A 316 -15.71 23.24 -3.06
C ALA A 316 -16.41 21.90 -2.82
#